data_cdafcc6e18bca7afbd509b7d225d00de
#
_entry.id   cdafcc6e18bca7afbd509b7d225d00de
#
_cell.length_a   1.000
_cell.length_b   1.000
_cell.length_c   1.000
_cell.angle_alpha   90.00
_cell.angle_beta   90.00
_cell.angle_gamma   90.00
#
_symmetry.space_group_name_H-M   'P 1'
#
loop_
_entity.id
_entity.type
_entity.pdbx_description
1 polymer ?
#
loop_
_entity_poly.entity_id
_entity_poly.type
_entity_poly.pdbx_seq_one_letter_code
_entity_poly.pdbx_strand_id
1 'polypeptide(L)'
;MAAGLGKRMKSKLIKILHPICGQPMVSYVIDALDELGIKKRVIVLGHQREQVAEFLSNRNVEIAIQERPLGTGDAVKSAERFFDRREDNGEQTFLSAIYDNVLVLSGDTPLISPDTIERLIKNHRSSGVKATILTVDLQNPTGYGRIVKDSAGYILRIVEERDATLEEKGIKTVNTGTYCFNAAALFSALKMVSSSNAQEEYYLTDVFEIINSQRGKIASVSADSSIEVMGINSRKELAVAESYMRRQILDDLMESGVTIVSPETVFIDRDVRIGQDTVIYPFTSILGQSVIGEDCVIGPYACIMDAFVRNGARVIFSSINNCSVEDKSQVCGGCGL
;
A
#
# COMPACT_ATOMS: atom_id res chain seq x y z
N MET A 1 7.94 3.32 -2.80
CA MET A 1 8.02 4.12 -4.05
C MET A 1 6.69 4.83 -4.28
N ALA A 2 6.69 6.16 -4.49
CA ALA A 2 5.48 6.98 -4.60
C ALA A 2 5.62 8.11 -5.65
N ALA A 3 6.59 7.98 -6.58
CA ALA A 3 6.93 9.01 -7.56
C ALA A 3 6.11 8.96 -8.86
N GLY A 4 5.22 7.99 -9.04
CA GLY A 4 4.46 7.81 -10.26
C GLY A 4 3.44 8.92 -10.53
N LEU A 5 3.34 9.40 -11.78
CA LEU A 5 2.48 10.52 -12.20
C LEU A 5 0.97 10.25 -12.13
N GLY A 6 0.53 9.01 -11.97
CA GLY A 6 -0.89 8.65 -11.81
C GLY A 6 -1.83 9.10 -12.94
N LYS A 7 -1.35 9.25 -14.17
CA LYS A 7 -2.12 9.79 -15.32
C LYS A 7 -3.49 9.12 -15.53
N ARG A 8 -3.60 7.82 -15.26
CA ARG A 8 -4.84 7.03 -15.40
C ARG A 8 -5.92 7.39 -14.38
N MET A 9 -5.54 8.01 -13.25
CA MET A 9 -6.50 8.49 -12.24
C MET A 9 -7.31 9.70 -12.70
N LYS A 10 -6.82 10.47 -13.68
CA LYS A 10 -7.46 11.69 -14.21
C LYS A 10 -7.87 12.63 -13.07
N SER A 11 -6.96 12.91 -12.15
CA SER A 11 -7.21 13.66 -10.92
C SER A 11 -6.18 14.76 -10.71
N LYS A 12 -6.60 15.85 -10.05
CA LYS A 12 -5.71 16.89 -9.51
C LYS A 12 -5.00 16.40 -8.22
N LEU A 13 -5.63 15.47 -7.50
CA LEU A 13 -5.05 14.84 -6.33
C LEU A 13 -4.01 13.80 -6.76
N ILE A 14 -2.88 13.78 -6.07
CA ILE A 14 -1.82 12.79 -6.30
C ILE A 14 -2.35 11.39 -6.04
N LYS A 15 -1.94 10.43 -6.87
CA LYS A 15 -2.46 9.06 -6.86
C LYS A 15 -2.51 8.43 -5.47
N ILE A 16 -1.41 8.47 -4.74
CA ILE A 16 -1.26 7.83 -3.42
C ILE A 16 -2.03 8.51 -2.29
N LEU A 17 -2.55 9.72 -2.53
CA LEU A 17 -3.41 10.46 -1.57
C LEU A 17 -4.90 10.20 -1.78
N HIS A 18 -5.29 9.44 -2.82
CA HIS A 18 -6.70 9.04 -2.96
C HIS A 18 -7.13 8.18 -1.78
N PRO A 19 -8.26 8.53 -1.14
CA PRO A 19 -8.73 7.81 0.02
C PRO A 19 -9.32 6.44 -0.34
N ILE A 20 -9.16 5.51 0.59
CA ILE A 20 -9.86 4.24 0.70
C ILE A 20 -10.38 4.18 2.14
N CYS A 21 -11.68 4.00 2.34
CA CYS A 21 -12.30 4.00 3.66
C CYS A 21 -11.77 5.13 4.56
N GLY A 22 -11.81 6.38 4.04
CA GLY A 22 -11.42 7.59 4.75
C GLY A 22 -9.91 7.89 4.82
N GLN A 23 -9.01 6.94 4.52
CA GLN A 23 -7.56 7.11 4.65
C GLN A 23 -6.84 7.08 3.29
N PRO A 24 -5.84 7.97 3.04
CA PRO A 24 -5.00 7.92 1.85
C PRO A 24 -4.33 6.56 1.64
N MET A 25 -4.23 6.09 0.40
CA MET A 25 -3.61 4.80 0.07
C MET A 25 -2.24 4.59 0.71
N VAL A 26 -1.41 5.63 0.72
CA VAL A 26 -0.04 5.55 1.28
C VAL A 26 -0.03 5.28 2.79
N SER A 27 -1.09 5.68 3.52
CA SER A 27 -1.22 5.43 4.96
C SER A 27 -1.21 3.94 5.26
N TYR A 28 -1.94 3.14 4.50
CA TYR A 28 -2.03 1.69 4.69
C TYR A 28 -0.66 1.01 4.58
N VAL A 29 0.15 1.42 3.60
CA VAL A 29 1.51 0.89 3.45
C VAL A 29 2.42 1.30 4.60
N ILE A 30 2.30 2.55 5.08
CA ILE A 30 3.08 3.03 6.23
C ILE A 30 2.64 2.31 7.51
N ASP A 31 1.34 2.17 7.74
CA ASP A 31 0.79 1.52 8.93
C ASP A 31 1.19 0.04 9.00
N ALA A 32 1.21 -0.67 7.86
CA ALA A 32 1.74 -2.04 7.80
C ALA A 32 3.22 -2.13 8.21
N LEU A 33 4.02 -1.11 7.87
CA LEU A 33 5.42 -1.03 8.32
C LEU A 33 5.53 -0.63 9.79
N ASP A 34 4.60 0.17 10.33
CA ASP A 34 4.52 0.51 11.76
C ASP A 34 4.24 -0.73 12.59
N GLU A 35 3.28 -1.56 12.18
CA GLU A 35 2.92 -2.81 12.84
C GLU A 35 4.09 -3.79 12.92
N LEU A 36 4.91 -3.85 11.86
CA LEU A 36 6.13 -4.66 11.83
C LEU A 36 7.32 -4.04 12.57
N GLY A 37 7.16 -2.86 13.18
CA GLY A 37 8.21 -2.15 13.90
C GLY A 37 9.36 -1.66 13.01
N ILE A 38 9.14 -1.50 11.72
CA ILE A 38 10.14 -1.00 10.77
C ILE A 38 10.26 0.52 10.90
N LYS A 39 11.32 0.98 11.58
CA LYS A 39 11.50 2.41 11.92
C LYS A 39 12.09 3.24 10.80
N LYS A 40 13.07 2.70 10.04
CA LYS A 40 13.70 3.43 8.94
C LYS A 40 12.83 3.32 7.69
N ARG A 41 12.24 4.44 7.28
CA ARG A 41 11.36 4.54 6.13
C ARG A 41 11.73 5.72 5.28
N VAL A 42 11.93 5.47 3.99
CA VAL A 42 12.21 6.49 2.99
C VAL A 42 11.12 6.44 1.93
N ILE A 43 10.39 7.53 1.77
CA ILE A 43 9.38 7.66 0.73
C ILE A 43 9.98 8.42 -0.44
N VAL A 44 10.00 7.78 -1.61
CA VAL A 44 10.47 8.43 -2.84
C VAL A 44 9.30 9.14 -3.49
N LEU A 45 9.39 10.46 -3.60
CA LEU A 45 8.40 11.32 -4.23
C LEU A 45 8.93 11.90 -5.53
N GLY A 46 8.04 12.12 -6.49
CA GLY A 46 8.32 12.81 -7.74
C GLY A 46 7.77 14.24 -7.73
N HIS A 47 7.16 14.60 -8.85
CA HIS A 47 6.50 15.89 -9.03
C HIS A 47 5.30 16.08 -8.09
N GLN A 48 4.99 17.33 -7.72
CA GLN A 48 3.90 17.69 -6.78
C GLN A 48 4.10 17.14 -5.34
N ARG A 49 5.34 17.02 -4.90
CA ARG A 49 5.74 16.46 -3.60
C ARG A 49 5.19 17.20 -2.38
N GLU A 50 4.84 18.48 -2.51
CA GLU A 50 4.43 19.35 -1.41
C GLU A 50 3.18 18.80 -0.69
N GLN A 51 2.15 18.39 -1.44
CA GLN A 51 0.92 17.82 -0.87
C GLN A 51 1.18 16.54 -0.07
N VAL A 52 2.06 15.68 -0.58
CA VAL A 52 2.43 14.43 0.12
C VAL A 52 3.30 14.72 1.33
N ALA A 53 4.25 15.64 1.20
CA ALA A 53 5.12 16.03 2.31
C ALA A 53 4.32 16.65 3.47
N GLU A 54 3.33 17.49 3.17
CA GLU A 54 2.41 18.06 4.16
C GLU A 54 1.63 16.95 4.88
N PHE A 55 1.02 16.02 4.13
CA PHE A 55 0.31 14.88 4.70
C PHE A 55 1.22 14.00 5.59
N LEU A 56 2.48 13.82 5.20
CA LEU A 56 3.44 12.97 5.90
C LEU A 56 4.17 13.69 7.05
N SER A 57 3.94 14.98 7.28
CA SER A 57 4.68 15.79 8.25
C SER A 57 4.64 15.25 9.68
N ASN A 58 3.55 14.56 10.06
CA ASN A 58 3.36 13.93 11.38
C ASN A 58 3.72 12.43 11.39
N ARG A 59 4.26 11.89 10.29
CA ARG A 59 4.69 10.49 10.19
C ARG A 59 6.21 10.40 10.26
N ASN A 60 6.71 9.38 10.94
CA ASN A 60 8.17 9.15 11.02
C ASN A 60 8.72 8.55 9.71
N VAL A 61 8.86 9.41 8.70
CA VAL A 61 9.37 9.05 7.36
C VAL A 61 10.36 10.09 6.85
N GLU A 62 11.36 9.64 6.10
CA GLU A 62 12.26 10.51 5.36
C GLU A 62 11.81 10.59 3.90
N ILE A 63 12.09 11.72 3.24
CA ILE A 63 11.66 11.96 1.87
C ILE A 63 12.88 11.99 0.96
N ALA A 64 12.92 11.10 -0.01
CA ALA A 64 13.80 11.15 -1.17
C ALA A 64 13.06 11.76 -2.36
N ILE A 65 13.75 12.53 -3.17
CA ILE A 65 13.14 13.21 -4.32
C ILE A 65 13.71 12.64 -5.61
N GLN A 66 12.81 12.15 -6.45
CA GLN A 66 13.11 11.85 -7.84
C GLN A 66 12.82 13.09 -8.69
N GLU A 67 13.87 13.80 -9.11
CA GLU A 67 13.72 15.07 -9.83
C GLU A 67 13.10 14.90 -11.22
N ARG A 68 13.37 13.78 -11.89
CA ARG A 68 12.81 13.45 -13.21
C ARG A 68 12.21 12.04 -13.17
N PRO A 69 11.08 11.79 -13.81
CA PRO A 69 10.44 10.47 -13.85
C PRO A 69 11.17 9.52 -14.83
N LEU A 70 12.40 9.15 -14.48
CA LEU A 70 13.28 8.32 -15.32
C LEU A 70 13.11 6.81 -15.08
N GLY A 71 12.09 6.39 -14.36
CA GLY A 71 11.77 4.98 -14.11
C GLY A 71 11.91 4.58 -12.65
N THR A 72 11.54 3.33 -12.36
CA THR A 72 11.48 2.79 -11.00
C THR A 72 12.87 2.54 -10.37
N GLY A 73 13.86 2.20 -11.18
CA GLY A 73 15.25 2.05 -10.75
C GLY A 73 15.86 3.38 -10.32
N ASP A 74 15.62 4.44 -11.08
CA ASP A 74 16.04 5.81 -10.74
C ASP A 74 15.36 6.30 -9.47
N ALA A 75 14.08 5.98 -9.28
CA ALA A 75 13.36 6.29 -8.05
C ALA A 75 14.04 5.65 -6.82
N VAL A 76 14.38 4.37 -6.87
CA VAL A 76 15.08 3.69 -5.76
C VAL A 76 16.49 4.24 -5.57
N LYS A 77 17.20 4.53 -6.66
CA LYS A 77 18.55 5.12 -6.62
C LYS A 77 18.56 6.48 -5.91
N SER A 78 17.51 7.31 -6.07
CA SER A 78 17.39 8.60 -5.38
C SER A 78 17.34 8.48 -3.85
N ALA A 79 17.01 7.28 -3.33
CA ALA A 79 17.00 6.98 -1.91
C ALA A 79 18.35 6.44 -1.39
N GLU A 80 19.34 6.13 -2.24
CA GLU A 80 20.63 5.51 -1.85
C GLU A 80 21.29 6.22 -0.68
N ARG A 81 21.34 7.56 -0.72
CA ARG A 81 21.98 8.39 0.32
C ARG A 81 21.45 8.17 1.75
N PHE A 82 20.23 7.66 1.90
CA PHE A 82 19.61 7.41 3.21
C PHE A 82 20.05 6.07 3.81
N PHE A 83 20.72 5.25 3.03
CA PHE A 83 21.23 3.93 3.40
C PHE A 83 22.75 3.87 3.48
N ASP A 84 23.45 4.95 3.10
CA ASP A 84 24.91 5.06 3.20
C ASP A 84 25.33 5.55 4.59
N ARG A 85 26.41 4.96 5.14
CA ARG A 85 27.19 5.59 6.22
C ARG A 85 28.02 6.72 5.61
N ARG A 86 27.73 7.95 5.95
CA ARG A 86 28.72 9.02 5.91
C ARG A 86 29.33 9.11 7.30
N GLU A 87 30.61 8.80 7.42
CA GLU A 87 31.40 9.30 8.54
C GLU A 87 31.61 10.79 8.32
N ASP A 88 31.46 11.60 9.37
CA ASP A 88 31.59 13.07 9.34
C ASP A 88 32.93 13.61 8.87
N ASN A 89 33.88 12.77 8.48
CA ASN A 89 35.24 13.09 8.15
C ASN A 89 35.56 13.22 6.65
N GLY A 90 34.56 13.22 5.78
CA GLY A 90 34.75 13.56 4.35
C GLY A 90 35.51 12.52 3.50
N GLU A 91 35.96 11.42 4.06
CA GLU A 91 36.58 10.32 3.32
C GLU A 91 35.52 9.32 2.85
N GLN A 92 35.45 9.12 1.53
CA GLN A 92 34.64 8.08 0.92
C GLN A 92 35.18 6.70 1.28
N THR A 93 34.80 6.18 2.42
CA THR A 93 35.01 4.77 2.72
C THR A 93 33.91 3.95 2.01
N PHE A 94 34.34 3.02 1.17
CA PHE A 94 33.52 2.15 0.38
C PHE A 94 32.45 1.44 1.24
N LEU A 95 31.17 1.80 1.03
CA LEU A 95 29.95 1.03 1.18
C LEU A 95 29.96 -0.09 2.24
N SER A 96 29.92 0.26 3.51
CA SER A 96 29.20 -0.57 4.46
C SER A 96 27.81 0.06 4.64
N ALA A 97 26.81 -0.48 3.95
CA ALA A 97 25.42 -0.05 4.17
C ALA A 97 25.09 -0.17 5.67
N ILE A 98 24.51 0.88 6.26
CA ILE A 98 24.06 0.85 7.67
C ILE A 98 23.03 -0.27 7.87
N TYR A 99 22.33 -0.60 6.80
CA TYR A 99 21.27 -1.60 6.76
C TYR A 99 21.66 -2.74 5.82
N ASP A 100 21.60 -3.97 6.32
CA ASP A 100 21.93 -5.16 5.53
C ASP A 100 20.90 -5.39 4.39
N ASN A 101 19.65 -5.06 4.62
CA ASN A 101 18.56 -5.31 3.69
C ASN A 101 17.68 -4.07 3.48
N VAL A 102 17.17 -3.94 2.27
CA VAL A 102 16.22 -2.89 1.85
C VAL A 102 14.94 -3.55 1.36
N LEU A 103 13.84 -3.21 2.02
CA LEU A 103 12.48 -3.55 1.56
C LEU A 103 12.00 -2.45 0.62
N VAL A 104 11.54 -2.82 -0.56
CA VAL A 104 10.96 -1.90 -1.54
C VAL A 104 9.49 -2.22 -1.70
N LEU A 105 8.64 -1.22 -1.42
CA LEU A 105 7.18 -1.30 -1.55
C LEU A 105 6.67 -0.22 -2.51
N SER A 106 5.54 -0.49 -3.15
CA SER A 106 4.81 0.50 -3.94
C SER A 106 3.77 1.20 -3.06
N GLY A 107 3.73 2.55 -3.10
CA GLY A 107 2.78 3.33 -2.31
C GLY A 107 1.33 3.27 -2.82
N ASP A 108 1.10 2.57 -3.93
CA ASP A 108 -0.20 2.33 -4.54
C ASP A 108 -0.70 0.89 -4.40
N THR A 109 -0.11 0.12 -3.49
CA THR A 109 -0.57 -1.23 -3.10
C THR A 109 -1.06 -1.23 -1.65
N PRO A 110 -2.19 -0.56 -1.33
CA PRO A 110 -2.63 -0.33 0.05
C PRO A 110 -3.16 -1.58 0.75
N LEU A 111 -3.43 -2.65 0.00
CA LEU A 111 -4.03 -3.87 0.55
C LEU A 111 -2.98 -4.91 0.99
N ILE A 112 -1.68 -4.58 0.87
CA ILE A 112 -0.61 -5.50 1.28
C ILE A 112 -0.63 -5.69 2.80
N SER A 113 -0.70 -6.94 3.25
CA SER A 113 -0.76 -7.26 4.67
C SER A 113 0.62 -7.24 5.35
N PRO A 114 0.69 -6.92 6.64
CA PRO A 114 1.89 -7.09 7.45
C PRO A 114 2.45 -8.52 7.37
N ASP A 115 1.60 -9.54 7.43
CA ASP A 115 2.01 -10.95 7.37
C ASP A 115 2.74 -11.30 6.08
N THR A 116 2.26 -10.82 4.94
CA THR A 116 2.92 -11.04 3.64
C THR A 116 4.29 -10.34 3.58
N ILE A 117 4.37 -9.11 4.11
CA ILE A 117 5.65 -8.39 4.22
C ILE A 117 6.60 -9.15 5.15
N GLU A 118 6.13 -9.62 6.29
CA GLU A 118 6.94 -10.38 7.25
C GLU A 118 7.47 -11.68 6.65
N ARG A 119 6.63 -12.44 5.93
CA ARG A 119 7.04 -13.66 5.21
C ARG A 119 8.12 -13.37 4.17
N LEU A 120 7.98 -12.27 3.43
CA LEU A 120 8.99 -11.86 2.45
C LEU A 120 10.34 -11.59 3.12
N ILE A 121 10.34 -10.83 4.22
CA ILE A 121 11.55 -10.50 4.99
C ILE A 121 12.17 -11.76 5.62
N LYS A 122 11.36 -12.63 6.25
CA LYS A 122 11.83 -13.88 6.86
C LYS A 122 12.47 -14.80 5.82
N ASN A 123 11.83 -14.96 4.67
CA ASN A 123 12.37 -15.75 3.57
C ASN A 123 13.71 -15.19 3.07
N HIS A 124 13.78 -13.88 2.86
CA HIS A 124 15.00 -13.22 2.40
C HIS A 124 16.17 -13.47 3.36
N ARG A 125 15.95 -13.28 4.66
CA ARG A 125 16.99 -13.46 5.69
C ARG A 125 17.45 -14.91 5.83
N SER A 126 16.52 -15.86 5.80
CA SER A 126 16.85 -17.28 5.99
C SER A 126 17.51 -17.93 4.78
N SER A 127 17.24 -17.45 3.57
CA SER A 127 17.73 -18.03 2.31
C SER A 127 19.14 -17.59 1.94
N GLY A 128 19.67 -16.52 2.56
CA GLY A 128 20.99 -15.96 2.23
C GLY A 128 21.11 -15.44 0.79
N VAL A 129 19.98 -15.10 0.18
CA VAL A 129 19.90 -14.61 -1.21
C VAL A 129 20.20 -13.12 -1.33
N LYS A 130 20.44 -12.64 -2.54
CA LYS A 130 20.69 -11.22 -2.81
C LYS A 130 19.41 -10.42 -3.07
N ALA A 131 18.37 -11.10 -3.51
CA ALA A 131 17.05 -10.52 -3.73
C ALA A 131 15.94 -11.54 -3.48
N THR A 132 14.79 -11.08 -2.99
CA THR A 132 13.55 -11.86 -2.88
C THR A 132 12.42 -11.06 -3.47
N ILE A 133 11.62 -11.68 -4.33
CA ILE A 133 10.50 -11.06 -5.05
C ILE A 133 9.20 -11.58 -4.45
N LEU A 134 8.27 -10.69 -4.16
CA LEU A 134 6.88 -11.08 -3.94
C LEU A 134 6.22 -11.29 -5.31
N THR A 135 5.68 -12.48 -5.55
CA THR A 135 5.05 -12.87 -6.80
C THR A 135 3.59 -13.25 -6.58
N VAL A 136 2.81 -13.30 -7.65
CA VAL A 136 1.45 -13.86 -7.63
C VAL A 136 1.15 -14.46 -9.00
N ASP A 137 0.33 -15.51 -9.02
CA ASP A 137 -0.16 -16.10 -10.27
C ASP A 137 -1.50 -15.47 -10.65
N LEU A 138 -1.57 -14.90 -11.86
CA LEU A 138 -2.77 -14.28 -12.39
C LEU A 138 -3.32 -15.04 -13.59
N GLN A 139 -4.64 -15.21 -13.65
CA GLN A 139 -5.30 -15.76 -14.85
C GLN A 139 -5.10 -14.82 -16.05
N ASN A 140 -5.23 -13.53 -15.84
CA ASN A 140 -4.91 -12.50 -16.83
C ASN A 140 -3.74 -11.63 -16.34
N PRO A 141 -2.49 -11.94 -16.76
CA PRO A 141 -1.30 -11.21 -16.32
C PRO A 141 -1.03 -9.92 -17.09
N THR A 142 -1.92 -9.50 -18.00
CA THR A 142 -1.72 -8.32 -18.85
C THR A 142 -1.38 -7.06 -18.03
N GLY A 143 -0.34 -6.36 -18.43
CA GLY A 143 0.11 -5.12 -17.80
C GLY A 143 1.09 -5.30 -16.63
N TYR A 144 1.42 -6.52 -16.26
CA TYR A 144 2.43 -6.82 -15.22
C TYR A 144 3.75 -7.28 -15.84
N GLY A 145 4.85 -7.12 -15.12
CA GLY A 145 6.12 -7.78 -15.43
C GLY A 145 6.03 -9.30 -15.19
N ARG A 146 6.67 -10.09 -16.03
CA ARG A 146 6.68 -11.57 -15.94
C ARG A 146 7.94 -12.07 -15.25
N ILE A 147 7.79 -13.11 -14.43
CA ILE A 147 8.93 -13.78 -13.78
C ILE A 147 9.45 -14.87 -14.71
N VAL A 148 10.59 -14.62 -15.34
CA VAL A 148 11.25 -15.59 -16.22
C VAL A 148 12.14 -16.49 -15.37
N LYS A 149 11.97 -17.82 -15.53
CA LYS A 149 12.73 -18.85 -14.81
C LYS A 149 13.48 -19.74 -15.80
N ASP A 150 14.58 -20.34 -15.35
CA ASP A 150 15.26 -21.37 -16.09
C ASP A 150 14.54 -22.75 -15.97
N SER A 151 15.08 -23.77 -16.64
CA SER A 151 14.55 -25.13 -16.60
C SER A 151 14.60 -25.78 -15.22
N ALA A 152 15.43 -25.28 -14.30
CA ALA A 152 15.55 -25.72 -12.93
C ALA A 152 14.63 -24.94 -11.97
N GLY A 153 13.89 -23.94 -12.49
CA GLY A 153 12.96 -23.09 -11.72
C GLY A 153 13.60 -21.88 -11.04
N TYR A 154 14.89 -21.60 -11.28
CA TYR A 154 15.55 -20.41 -10.75
C TYR A 154 15.12 -19.16 -11.52
N ILE A 155 14.92 -18.06 -10.80
CA ILE A 155 14.57 -16.77 -11.41
C ILE A 155 15.78 -16.24 -12.16
N LEU A 156 15.60 -15.99 -13.46
CA LEU A 156 16.59 -15.36 -14.33
C LEU A 156 16.47 -13.85 -14.36
N ARG A 157 15.25 -13.36 -14.63
CA ARG A 157 14.95 -11.94 -14.77
C ARG A 157 13.45 -11.67 -14.65
N ILE A 158 13.11 -10.41 -14.59
CA ILE A 158 11.75 -9.91 -14.77
C ILE A 158 11.69 -9.20 -16.12
N VAL A 159 10.71 -9.52 -16.96
CA VAL A 159 10.48 -8.83 -18.23
C VAL A 159 9.19 -8.03 -18.14
N GLU A 160 9.27 -6.74 -18.43
CA GLU A 160 8.10 -5.86 -18.43
C GLU A 160 7.17 -6.18 -19.61
N GLU A 161 5.86 -5.91 -19.46
CA GLU A 161 4.82 -6.23 -20.45
C GLU A 161 5.18 -5.74 -21.87
N ARG A 162 5.80 -4.56 -22.00
CA ARG A 162 6.11 -3.94 -23.29
C ARG A 162 7.31 -4.55 -24.00
N ASP A 163 8.22 -5.12 -23.20
CA ASP A 163 9.46 -5.74 -23.67
C ASP A 163 9.33 -7.26 -23.81
N ALA A 164 8.20 -7.84 -23.32
CA ALA A 164 7.97 -9.28 -23.32
C ALA A 164 7.60 -9.83 -24.69
N THR A 165 8.22 -10.96 -25.07
CA THR A 165 7.84 -11.76 -26.24
C THR A 165 6.45 -12.36 -26.09
N LEU A 166 5.89 -12.94 -27.15
CA LEU A 166 4.58 -13.60 -27.11
C LEU A 166 4.58 -14.80 -26.15
N GLU A 167 5.68 -15.55 -26.07
CA GLU A 167 5.85 -16.66 -25.14
C GLU A 167 5.88 -16.18 -23.70
N GLU A 168 6.69 -15.16 -23.40
CA GLU A 168 6.80 -14.58 -22.07
C GLU A 168 5.49 -13.96 -21.58
N LYS A 169 4.68 -13.36 -22.47
CA LYS A 169 3.32 -12.88 -22.15
C LYS A 169 2.39 -14.00 -21.66
N GLY A 170 2.66 -15.26 -22.02
CA GLY A 170 1.94 -16.43 -21.54
C GLY A 170 2.24 -16.80 -20.08
N ILE A 171 3.34 -16.32 -19.51
CA ILE A 171 3.72 -16.60 -18.11
C ILE A 171 2.67 -16.00 -17.17
N LYS A 172 2.16 -16.83 -16.24
CA LYS A 172 1.13 -16.44 -15.27
C LYS A 172 1.70 -15.84 -14.00
N THR A 173 2.92 -16.22 -13.62
CA THR A 173 3.62 -15.68 -12.45
C THR A 173 4.11 -14.27 -12.76
N VAL A 174 3.59 -13.30 -12.02
CA VAL A 174 3.89 -11.89 -12.25
C VAL A 174 4.64 -11.24 -11.10
N ASN A 175 5.30 -10.15 -11.43
CA ASN A 175 5.95 -9.25 -10.52
C ASN A 175 4.94 -8.31 -9.84
N THR A 176 4.95 -8.24 -8.51
CA THR A 176 4.06 -7.38 -7.73
C THR A 176 4.63 -5.97 -7.45
N GLY A 177 5.92 -5.75 -7.75
CA GLY A 177 6.61 -4.50 -7.40
C GLY A 177 7.06 -4.43 -5.94
N THR A 178 7.00 -5.54 -5.21
CA THR A 178 7.41 -5.66 -3.81
C THR A 178 8.62 -6.56 -3.70
N TYR A 179 9.69 -6.08 -3.05
CA TYR A 179 10.97 -6.76 -3.02
C TYR A 179 11.69 -6.60 -1.69
N CYS A 180 12.51 -7.58 -1.34
CA CYS A 180 13.53 -7.45 -0.33
C CYS A 180 14.91 -7.71 -0.96
N PHE A 181 15.85 -6.79 -0.77
CA PHE A 181 17.19 -6.85 -1.35
C PHE A 181 18.27 -6.80 -0.26
N ASN A 182 19.37 -7.48 -0.51
CA ASN A 182 20.62 -7.10 0.15
C ASN A 182 21.02 -5.69 -0.33
N ALA A 183 21.24 -4.75 0.58
CA ALA A 183 21.45 -3.34 0.27
C ALA A 183 22.65 -3.11 -0.67
N ALA A 184 23.80 -3.74 -0.39
CA ALA A 184 25.00 -3.59 -1.22
C ALA A 184 24.77 -4.14 -2.64
N ALA A 185 24.09 -5.28 -2.77
CA ALA A 185 23.76 -5.85 -4.07
C ALA A 185 22.80 -4.95 -4.87
N LEU A 186 21.78 -4.38 -4.21
CA LEU A 186 20.82 -3.48 -4.85
C LEU A 186 21.52 -2.24 -5.43
N PHE A 187 22.23 -1.49 -4.59
CA PHE A 187 22.81 -0.23 -5.02
C PHE A 187 23.99 -0.41 -5.99
N SER A 188 24.74 -1.53 -5.88
CA SER A 188 25.73 -1.90 -6.89
C SER A 188 25.08 -2.20 -8.25
N ALA A 189 24.01 -2.97 -8.28
CA ALA A 189 23.30 -3.31 -9.51
C ALA A 189 22.62 -2.08 -10.12
N LEU A 190 22.03 -1.18 -9.33
CA LEU A 190 21.40 0.06 -9.81
C LEU A 190 22.37 0.99 -10.57
N LYS A 191 23.66 0.91 -10.31
CA LYS A 191 24.70 1.65 -11.07
C LYS A 191 24.91 1.10 -12.47
N MET A 192 24.48 -0.14 -12.72
CA MET A 192 24.66 -0.85 -14.00
C MET A 192 23.35 -0.87 -14.84
N VAL A 193 22.21 -0.47 -14.27
CA VAL A 193 20.93 -0.40 -15.00
C VAL A 193 21.03 0.63 -16.11
N SER A 194 20.54 0.27 -17.29
CA SER A 194 20.47 1.15 -18.47
C SER A 194 19.02 1.50 -18.80
N SER A 195 18.81 2.48 -19.64
CA SER A 195 17.48 2.86 -20.17
C SER A 195 17.20 2.27 -21.56
N SER A 196 17.94 1.25 -21.99
CA SER A 196 17.80 0.61 -23.31
C SER A 196 16.61 -0.37 -23.35
N ASN A 197 15.40 0.16 -23.20
CA ASN A 197 14.15 -0.60 -23.22
C ASN A 197 13.04 0.20 -23.92
N ALA A 198 11.86 -0.41 -24.11
CA ALA A 198 10.75 0.18 -24.87
C ALA A 198 10.20 1.51 -24.30
N GLN A 199 10.52 1.86 -23.06
CA GLN A 199 10.07 3.09 -22.40
C GLN A 199 11.20 4.12 -22.21
N GLU A 200 12.44 3.77 -22.53
CA GLU A 200 13.64 4.59 -22.27
C GLU A 200 13.79 4.96 -20.79
N GLU A 201 13.39 4.04 -19.89
CA GLU A 201 13.38 4.23 -18.43
C GLU A 201 14.39 3.30 -17.74
N TYR A 202 14.91 3.69 -16.60
CA TYR A 202 15.70 2.84 -15.71
C TYR A 202 14.77 1.93 -14.91
N TYR A 203 14.62 0.67 -15.34
CA TYR A 203 13.76 -0.28 -14.64
C TYR A 203 14.43 -0.86 -13.40
N LEU A 204 13.72 -0.86 -12.28
CA LEU A 204 14.19 -1.58 -11.08
C LEU A 204 14.24 -3.10 -11.33
N THR A 205 13.40 -3.59 -12.21
CA THR A 205 13.34 -5.01 -12.60
C THR A 205 14.60 -5.52 -13.29
N ASP A 206 15.39 -4.66 -13.91
CA ASP A 206 16.68 -5.05 -14.53
C ASP A 206 17.74 -5.43 -13.49
N VAL A 207 17.60 -4.96 -12.23
CA VAL A 207 18.48 -5.32 -11.12
C VAL A 207 18.55 -6.83 -10.90
N PHE A 208 17.46 -7.57 -11.18
CA PHE A 208 17.42 -9.01 -11.00
C PHE A 208 18.30 -9.75 -12.00
N GLU A 209 18.29 -9.34 -13.26
CA GLU A 209 19.18 -9.90 -14.28
C GLU A 209 20.65 -9.59 -13.98
N ILE A 210 20.95 -8.38 -13.52
CA ILE A 210 22.30 -7.96 -13.13
C ILE A 210 22.78 -8.80 -11.93
N ILE A 211 21.97 -8.95 -10.88
CA ILE A 211 22.31 -9.79 -9.71
C ILE A 211 22.55 -11.23 -10.15
N ASN A 212 21.70 -11.78 -11.01
CA ASN A 212 21.85 -13.14 -11.53
C ASN A 212 23.13 -13.33 -12.35
N SER A 213 23.48 -12.38 -13.22
CA SER A 213 24.73 -12.40 -14.00
C SER A 213 25.98 -12.39 -13.13
N GLN A 214 25.89 -11.79 -11.94
CA GLN A 214 26.94 -11.80 -10.90
C GLN A 214 26.89 -13.06 -10.00
N ARG A 215 26.13 -14.09 -10.37
CA ARG A 215 25.90 -15.32 -9.61
C ARG A 215 25.22 -15.09 -8.25
N GLY A 216 24.52 -13.97 -8.08
CA GLY A 216 23.68 -13.72 -6.91
C GLY A 216 22.40 -14.54 -6.98
N LYS A 217 22.06 -15.23 -5.89
CA LYS A 217 20.83 -16.02 -5.82
C LYS A 217 19.60 -15.11 -5.63
N ILE A 218 18.49 -15.48 -6.26
CA ILE A 218 17.20 -14.78 -6.17
C ILE A 218 16.15 -15.79 -5.71
N ALA A 219 15.34 -15.42 -4.71
CA ALA A 219 14.21 -16.20 -4.24
C ALA A 219 12.88 -15.51 -4.61
N SER A 220 11.78 -16.23 -4.48
CA SER A 220 10.43 -15.68 -4.56
C SER A 220 9.57 -16.18 -3.41
N VAL A 221 8.62 -15.34 -3.01
CA VAL A 221 7.52 -15.67 -2.09
C VAL A 221 6.24 -15.38 -2.85
N SER A 222 5.29 -16.31 -2.82
CA SER A 222 3.97 -16.08 -3.42
C SER A 222 3.08 -15.33 -2.45
N ALA A 223 2.37 -14.32 -2.93
CA ALA A 223 1.27 -13.70 -2.19
C ALA A 223 0.09 -14.69 -2.10
N ASP A 224 -0.67 -14.63 -1.02
CA ASP A 224 -1.81 -15.53 -0.80
C ASP A 224 -3.01 -15.14 -1.66
N SER A 225 -3.14 -13.85 -1.98
CA SER A 225 -4.23 -13.32 -2.79
C SER A 225 -3.74 -12.27 -3.78
N SER A 226 -4.30 -12.30 -4.98
CA SER A 226 -4.01 -11.30 -6.02
C SER A 226 -4.52 -9.91 -5.68
N ILE A 227 -5.58 -9.81 -4.87
CA ILE A 227 -6.14 -8.52 -4.45
C ILE A 227 -5.18 -7.79 -3.53
N GLU A 228 -4.45 -8.51 -2.68
CA GLU A 228 -3.49 -7.96 -1.72
C GLU A 228 -2.35 -7.20 -2.39
N VAL A 229 -1.93 -7.67 -3.55
CA VAL A 229 -0.80 -7.09 -4.31
C VAL A 229 -1.25 -6.25 -5.50
N MET A 230 -2.53 -5.92 -5.56
CA MET A 230 -3.11 -5.12 -6.63
C MET A 230 -2.65 -3.66 -6.54
N GLY A 231 -1.93 -3.21 -7.55
CA GLY A 231 -1.56 -1.80 -7.70
C GLY A 231 -2.73 -0.96 -8.21
N ILE A 232 -3.08 0.11 -7.48
CA ILE A 232 -4.21 0.99 -7.82
C ILE A 232 -3.75 2.10 -8.75
N ASN A 233 -4.17 2.06 -9.99
CA ASN A 233 -3.77 3.00 -11.03
C ASN A 233 -4.95 3.72 -11.70
N SER A 234 -6.18 3.29 -11.44
CA SER A 234 -7.41 3.84 -12.01
C SER A 234 -8.52 3.93 -10.97
N ARG A 235 -9.56 4.73 -11.27
CA ARG A 235 -10.76 4.83 -10.42
C ARG A 235 -11.53 3.52 -10.29
N LYS A 236 -11.42 2.62 -11.28
CA LYS A 236 -12.03 1.30 -11.21
C LYS A 236 -11.31 0.42 -10.19
N GLU A 237 -9.98 0.38 -10.24
CA GLU A 237 -9.16 -0.36 -9.28
C GLU A 237 -9.32 0.23 -7.86
N LEU A 238 -9.44 1.56 -7.74
CA LEU A 238 -9.73 2.22 -6.47
C LEU A 238 -11.05 1.74 -5.87
N ALA A 239 -12.12 1.66 -6.68
CA ALA A 239 -13.42 1.17 -6.22
C ALA A 239 -13.39 -0.30 -5.81
N VAL A 240 -12.58 -1.14 -6.46
CA VAL A 240 -12.38 -2.54 -6.06
C VAL A 240 -11.68 -2.61 -4.71
N ALA A 241 -10.61 -1.85 -4.52
CA ALA A 241 -9.87 -1.80 -3.25
C ALA A 241 -10.75 -1.25 -2.10
N GLU A 242 -11.52 -0.20 -2.36
CA GLU A 242 -12.50 0.36 -1.43
C GLU A 242 -13.51 -0.69 -0.97
N SER A 243 -14.10 -1.43 -1.92
CA SER A 243 -15.07 -2.48 -1.60
C SER A 243 -14.47 -3.62 -0.77
N TYR A 244 -13.23 -4.02 -1.09
CA TYR A 244 -12.51 -5.05 -0.36
C TYR A 244 -12.18 -4.61 1.08
N MET A 245 -11.59 -3.43 1.25
CA MET A 245 -11.23 -2.89 2.56
C MET A 245 -12.46 -2.68 3.44
N ARG A 246 -13.52 -2.09 2.86
CA ARG A 246 -14.79 -1.92 3.57
C ARG A 246 -15.35 -3.24 4.08
N ARG A 247 -15.28 -4.30 3.28
CA ARG A 247 -15.74 -5.61 3.73
C ARG A 247 -14.96 -6.11 4.94
N GLN A 248 -13.65 -5.96 4.94
CA GLN A 248 -12.80 -6.32 6.09
C GLN A 248 -13.18 -5.52 7.34
N ILE A 249 -13.32 -4.18 7.21
CA ILE A 249 -13.74 -3.32 8.32
C ILE A 249 -15.08 -3.78 8.93
N LEU A 250 -16.06 -4.10 8.07
CA LEU A 250 -17.37 -4.54 8.54
C LEU A 250 -17.31 -5.93 9.19
N ASP A 251 -16.50 -6.85 8.67
CA ASP A 251 -16.31 -8.17 9.25
C ASP A 251 -15.65 -8.06 10.63
N ASP A 252 -14.59 -7.24 10.79
CA ASP A 252 -13.91 -6.99 12.08
C ASP A 252 -14.90 -6.39 13.13
N LEU A 253 -15.73 -5.43 12.69
CA LEU A 253 -16.76 -4.85 13.58
C LEU A 253 -17.81 -5.88 14.01
N MET A 254 -18.24 -6.75 13.11
CA MET A 254 -19.20 -7.82 13.46
C MET A 254 -18.55 -8.84 14.40
N GLU A 255 -17.28 -9.18 14.22
CA GLU A 255 -16.53 -10.04 15.14
C GLU A 255 -16.33 -9.41 16.51
N SER A 256 -16.27 -8.07 16.60
CA SER A 256 -16.21 -7.33 17.87
C SER A 256 -17.55 -7.14 18.58
N GLY A 257 -18.65 -7.69 18.04
CA GLY A 257 -19.97 -7.67 18.68
C GLY A 257 -20.90 -6.58 18.16
N VAL A 258 -20.60 -5.93 17.04
CA VAL A 258 -21.50 -4.99 16.37
C VAL A 258 -22.44 -5.74 15.44
N THR A 259 -23.74 -5.47 15.49
CA THR A 259 -24.71 -6.03 14.54
C THR A 259 -24.87 -5.14 13.32
N ILE A 260 -24.57 -5.63 12.12
CA ILE A 260 -24.75 -4.91 10.86
C ILE A 260 -25.80 -5.66 10.02
N VAL A 261 -26.99 -5.07 9.87
CA VAL A 261 -28.17 -5.76 9.29
C VAL A 261 -27.99 -6.03 7.79
N SER A 262 -27.33 -5.15 7.06
CA SER A 262 -27.13 -5.27 5.60
C SER A 262 -25.76 -4.69 5.22
N PRO A 263 -24.66 -5.46 5.42
CA PRO A 263 -23.31 -4.97 5.26
C PRO A 263 -23.02 -4.31 3.89
N GLU A 264 -23.65 -4.80 2.83
CA GLU A 264 -23.48 -4.28 1.48
C GLU A 264 -23.99 -2.84 1.28
N THR A 265 -24.83 -2.35 2.20
CA THR A 265 -25.41 -1.00 2.15
C THR A 265 -24.84 -0.05 3.20
N VAL A 266 -23.86 -0.52 3.97
CA VAL A 266 -23.24 0.23 5.07
C VAL A 266 -21.83 0.66 4.68
N PHE A 267 -21.50 1.93 4.96
CA PHE A 267 -20.18 2.52 4.70
C PHE A 267 -19.58 3.00 6.02
N ILE A 268 -18.48 2.40 6.43
CA ILE A 268 -17.77 2.76 7.66
C ILE A 268 -16.30 3.00 7.31
N ASP A 269 -15.80 4.17 7.71
CA ASP A 269 -14.38 4.51 7.55
C ASP A 269 -13.51 3.75 8.52
N ARG A 270 -12.24 3.58 8.18
CA ARG A 270 -11.26 2.77 8.92
C ARG A 270 -11.07 3.18 10.38
N ASP A 271 -11.08 4.50 10.64
CA ASP A 271 -10.78 5.04 11.97
C ASP A 271 -12.01 5.13 12.88
N VAL A 272 -13.18 4.74 12.38
CA VAL A 272 -14.40 4.69 13.16
C VAL A 272 -14.32 3.60 14.22
N ARG A 273 -14.81 3.90 15.42
CA ARG A 273 -14.93 2.94 16.53
C ARG A 273 -16.38 2.78 16.92
N ILE A 274 -16.80 1.55 17.16
CA ILE A 274 -18.19 1.22 17.50
C ILE A 274 -18.18 0.22 18.66
N GLY A 275 -18.95 0.53 19.72
CA GLY A 275 -19.07 -0.34 20.90
C GLY A 275 -19.98 -1.55 20.65
N GLN A 276 -19.84 -2.55 21.53
CA GLN A 276 -20.60 -3.81 21.49
C GLN A 276 -22.11 -3.56 21.54
N ASP A 277 -22.87 -4.53 21.05
CA ASP A 277 -24.33 -4.56 21.05
C ASP A 277 -25.01 -3.38 20.30
N THR A 278 -24.19 -2.55 19.61
CA THR A 278 -24.68 -1.53 18.70
C THR A 278 -25.20 -2.16 17.41
N VAL A 279 -26.38 -1.71 16.96
CA VAL A 279 -27.04 -2.18 15.73
C VAL A 279 -27.00 -1.13 14.67
N ILE A 280 -26.40 -1.48 13.51
CA ILE A 280 -26.32 -0.62 12.32
C ILE A 280 -27.31 -1.10 11.26
N TYR A 281 -28.25 -0.23 10.91
CA TYR A 281 -29.27 -0.49 9.90
C TYR A 281 -28.83 -0.07 8.49
N PRO A 282 -29.53 -0.56 7.45
CA PRO A 282 -29.17 -0.30 6.05
C PRO A 282 -29.06 1.19 5.67
N PHE A 283 -28.26 1.47 4.64
CA PHE A 283 -28.05 2.81 4.07
C PHE A 283 -27.48 3.82 5.08
N THR A 284 -26.60 3.33 5.95
CA THR A 284 -25.92 4.12 6.96
C THR A 284 -24.46 4.36 6.54
N SER A 285 -23.99 5.61 6.74
CA SER A 285 -22.59 5.99 6.55
C SER A 285 -22.04 6.54 7.86
N ILE A 286 -20.93 5.97 8.36
CA ILE A 286 -20.21 6.45 9.54
C ILE A 286 -18.77 6.74 9.13
N LEU A 287 -18.40 8.01 9.13
CA LEU A 287 -17.24 8.53 8.43
C LEU A 287 -16.29 9.28 9.38
N GLY A 288 -15.05 9.48 8.92
CA GLY A 288 -14.02 10.23 9.62
C GLY A 288 -13.54 9.53 10.90
N GLN A 289 -13.44 10.30 11.99
CA GLN A 289 -13.00 9.80 13.30
C GLN A 289 -14.18 9.63 14.27
N SER A 290 -15.35 9.23 13.75
CA SER A 290 -16.54 9.04 14.57
C SER A 290 -16.37 7.93 15.59
N VAL A 291 -16.94 8.13 16.77
CA VAL A 291 -16.97 7.14 17.86
C VAL A 291 -18.42 6.90 18.26
N ILE A 292 -18.87 5.66 18.15
CA ILE A 292 -20.21 5.21 18.55
C ILE A 292 -20.05 4.33 19.79
N GLY A 293 -20.84 4.61 20.83
CA GLY A 293 -20.85 3.84 22.08
C GLY A 293 -21.50 2.48 21.95
N GLU A 294 -21.78 1.86 23.09
CA GLU A 294 -22.43 0.58 23.21
C GLU A 294 -23.96 0.72 23.18
N ASP A 295 -24.70 -0.35 22.87
CA ASP A 295 -26.16 -0.43 22.88
C ASP A 295 -26.87 0.61 21.99
N CYS A 296 -26.17 1.17 21.01
CA CYS A 296 -26.73 2.19 20.11
C CYS A 296 -27.57 1.58 18.97
N VAL A 297 -28.47 2.39 18.43
CA VAL A 297 -29.25 2.06 17.25
C VAL A 297 -28.98 3.12 16.18
N ILE A 298 -28.27 2.75 15.13
CA ILE A 298 -27.81 3.68 14.09
C ILE A 298 -28.44 3.30 12.75
N GLY A 299 -29.08 4.28 12.12
CA GLY A 299 -29.81 4.07 10.87
C GLY A 299 -31.26 3.57 11.09
N PRO A 300 -32.01 3.29 9.99
CA PRO A 300 -31.55 3.43 8.60
C PRO A 300 -31.36 4.89 8.16
N TYR A 301 -30.66 5.09 7.03
CA TYR A 301 -30.43 6.41 6.42
C TYR A 301 -29.79 7.42 7.37
N ALA A 302 -28.81 6.98 8.17
CA ALA A 302 -28.00 7.85 9.01
C ALA A 302 -26.67 8.18 8.30
N CYS A 303 -26.24 9.45 8.40
CA CYS A 303 -24.92 9.88 8.01
C CYS A 303 -24.24 10.54 9.20
N ILE A 304 -23.18 9.92 9.72
CA ILE A 304 -22.45 10.37 10.90
C ILE A 304 -21.01 10.67 10.47
N MET A 305 -20.52 11.90 10.72
CA MET A 305 -19.16 12.30 10.35
C MET A 305 -18.49 13.05 11.51
N ASP A 306 -17.30 12.62 11.90
CA ASP A 306 -16.49 13.26 12.95
C ASP A 306 -17.29 13.58 14.22
N ALA A 307 -18.12 12.63 14.67
CA ALA A 307 -19.08 12.82 15.76
C ALA A 307 -18.94 11.74 16.84
N PHE A 308 -19.38 12.10 18.06
CA PHE A 308 -19.41 11.21 19.21
C PHE A 308 -20.86 10.85 19.52
N VAL A 309 -21.22 9.58 19.43
CA VAL A 309 -22.53 9.07 19.83
C VAL A 309 -22.34 8.23 21.07
N ARG A 310 -22.93 8.67 22.20
CA ARG A 310 -22.79 7.99 23.49
C ARG A 310 -23.72 6.78 23.60
N ASN A 311 -23.53 6.02 24.68
CA ASN A 311 -24.16 4.71 24.88
C ASN A 311 -25.71 4.79 24.86
N GLY A 312 -26.33 3.79 24.25
CA GLY A 312 -27.77 3.63 24.18
C GLY A 312 -28.51 4.67 23.33
N ALA A 313 -27.78 5.53 22.60
CA ALA A 313 -28.38 6.56 21.76
C ALA A 313 -28.95 5.98 20.46
N ARG A 314 -29.92 6.69 19.89
CA ARG A 314 -30.60 6.32 18.63
C ARG A 314 -30.45 7.44 17.62
N VAL A 315 -29.85 7.15 16.47
CA VAL A 315 -29.69 8.10 15.35
C VAL A 315 -30.34 7.52 14.11
N ILE A 316 -31.47 8.06 13.71
CA ILE A 316 -32.35 7.49 12.67
C ILE A 316 -32.71 8.59 11.67
N PHE A 317 -32.61 8.31 10.36
CA PHE A 317 -32.94 9.27 9.28
C PHE A 317 -32.29 10.66 9.49
N SER A 318 -31.04 10.69 9.94
CA SER A 318 -30.39 11.94 10.38
C SER A 318 -28.99 12.06 9.83
N SER A 319 -28.57 13.32 9.60
CA SER A 319 -27.19 13.66 9.32
C SER A 319 -26.62 14.43 10.50
N ILE A 320 -25.52 13.95 11.09
CA ILE A 320 -24.81 14.61 12.18
C ILE A 320 -23.34 14.75 11.82
N ASN A 321 -22.77 15.92 12.14
CA ASN A 321 -21.39 16.25 11.81
C ASN A 321 -20.76 17.11 12.92
N ASN A 322 -19.54 16.79 13.33
CA ASN A 322 -18.77 17.55 14.35
C ASN A 322 -19.55 17.85 15.63
N CYS A 323 -20.31 16.87 16.16
CA CYS A 323 -21.13 17.06 17.35
C CYS A 323 -21.17 15.84 18.24
N SER A 324 -21.75 16.00 19.44
CA SER A 324 -21.97 14.89 20.38
C SER A 324 -23.46 14.60 20.52
N VAL A 325 -23.80 13.34 20.58
CA VAL A 325 -25.15 12.83 20.93
C VAL A 325 -25.05 12.18 22.29
N GLU A 326 -25.86 12.64 23.24
CA GLU A 326 -25.79 12.21 24.64
C GLU A 326 -26.37 10.81 24.86
N ASP A 327 -26.06 10.24 26.05
CA ASP A 327 -26.52 8.92 26.42
C ASP A 327 -28.04 8.77 26.32
N LYS A 328 -28.48 7.65 25.73
CA LYS A 328 -29.88 7.27 25.59
C LYS A 328 -30.78 8.31 24.90
N SER A 329 -30.16 9.30 24.25
CA SER A 329 -30.92 10.29 23.50
C SER A 329 -31.33 9.78 22.12
N GLN A 330 -32.31 10.45 21.53
CA GLN A 330 -32.80 10.13 20.19
C GLN A 330 -32.65 11.32 19.25
N VAL A 331 -31.98 11.09 18.13
CA VAL A 331 -31.89 12.02 17.02
C VAL A 331 -32.65 11.42 15.84
N CYS A 332 -33.70 12.10 15.38
CA CYS A 332 -34.50 11.67 14.25
C CYS A 332 -34.65 12.87 13.30
N GLY A 333 -34.15 12.74 12.07
CA GLY A 333 -34.32 13.73 11.01
C GLY A 333 -35.70 13.58 10.39
N GLY A 334 -36.50 14.66 10.35
CA GLY A 334 -37.79 14.68 9.69
C GLY A 334 -39.03 14.77 10.61
N CYS A 335 -38.88 14.89 11.92
CA CYS A 335 -39.95 15.31 12.82
C CYS A 335 -39.91 16.82 13.07
N GLY A 336 -39.94 17.61 11.99
CA GLY A 336 -40.23 19.03 12.02
C GLY A 336 -41.65 19.19 11.50
N LEU A 337 -42.62 19.09 12.37
CA LEU A 337 -43.90 19.72 12.20
C LEU A 337 -43.99 20.88 13.13
#